data_14e6edc6aada62778437c1e9319ba0e1
#
_entry.id   14e6edc6aada62778437c1e9319ba0e1
#
_cell.length_a   1.000
_cell.length_b   1.000
_cell.length_c   1.000
_cell.angle_alpha   90.00
_cell.angle_beta   90.00
_cell.angle_gamma   90.00
#
_symmetry.space_group_name_H-M   'P 1'
#
loop_
_entity.id
_entity.type
_entity.pdbx_description
1 polymer ?
#
loop_
_entity_poly.entity_id
_entity_poly.type
_entity_poly.pdbx_seq_one_letter_code
_entity_poly.pdbx_strand_id
1 'polypeptide(L)'
;ETVQAKRAEVRAEELGLKTLQSTRDSKRAAEQAVQNQKAALLAQTKKNIARLRAMALAEEQESARIAELLKGGGSHGSGKYAGTFAWPVPGHTHVSSPFGMRMHPILHVRKMHTGIDISAPSGARLVAAGKGRVLFAGYNGGYGNFTMIDHGDGLVTCYAHQKKIIVIKGQNVAEGQTIGYVGSTGMSTGPHLHFEVRVNGTPKNPLNYL
;
A
#
# COMPACT_ATOMS: atom_id res chain seq x y z
N GLU A 1 77.63 -5.15 23.30
CA GLU A 1 76.19 -5.47 23.54
C GLU A 1 76.11 -6.84 24.19
N THR A 2 75.51 -6.95 25.37
CA THR A 2 75.37 -8.22 26.07
C THR A 2 74.27 -9.06 25.40
N VAL A 3 74.54 -10.40 25.34
CA VAL A 3 73.57 -11.38 24.78
C VAL A 3 72.16 -11.23 25.37
N GLN A 4 72.05 -10.77 26.62
CA GLN A 4 70.79 -10.51 27.29
C GLN A 4 70.00 -9.33 26.70
N ALA A 5 70.67 -8.25 26.32
CA ALA A 5 70.05 -7.06 25.69
C ALA A 5 69.44 -7.46 24.32
N LYS A 6 70.15 -8.22 23.50
CA LYS A 6 69.69 -8.70 22.22
C LYS A 6 68.48 -9.66 22.33
N ARG A 7 68.48 -10.52 23.36
CA ARG A 7 67.31 -11.39 23.65
C ARG A 7 66.07 -10.60 24.09
N ALA A 8 66.23 -9.51 24.85
CA ALA A 8 65.14 -8.66 25.25
C ALA A 8 64.52 -7.92 24.03
N GLU A 9 65.35 -7.39 23.15
CA GLU A 9 64.95 -6.75 21.90
C GLU A 9 64.10 -7.70 21.01
N VAL A 10 64.62 -8.93 20.74
CA VAL A 10 63.89 -9.92 19.95
C VAL A 10 62.55 -10.29 20.57
N ARG A 11 62.48 -10.46 21.90
CA ARG A 11 61.17 -10.71 22.58
C ARG A 11 60.19 -9.56 22.47
N ALA A 12 60.66 -8.31 22.52
CA ALA A 12 59.81 -7.14 22.33
C ALA A 12 59.26 -7.06 20.92
N GLU A 13 60.11 -7.37 19.93
CA GLU A 13 59.70 -7.42 18.52
C GLU A 13 58.68 -8.55 18.26
N GLU A 14 58.92 -9.77 18.78
CA GLU A 14 57.96 -10.86 18.70
C GLU A 14 56.60 -10.51 19.32
N LEU A 15 56.57 -9.84 20.47
CA LEU A 15 55.35 -9.39 21.12
C LEU A 15 54.62 -8.33 20.30
N GLY A 16 55.38 -7.40 19.71
CA GLY A 16 54.84 -6.38 18.79
C GLY A 16 54.20 -7.01 17.55
N LEU A 17 54.85 -8.00 16.95
CA LEU A 17 54.31 -8.76 15.79
C LEU A 17 53.03 -9.48 16.16
N LYS A 18 52.97 -10.18 17.31
CA LYS A 18 51.78 -10.88 17.78
C LYS A 18 50.60 -9.89 18.00
N THR A 19 50.84 -8.74 18.61
CA THR A 19 49.86 -7.69 18.81
C THR A 19 49.30 -7.15 17.50
N LEU A 20 50.20 -6.87 16.53
CA LEU A 20 49.83 -6.40 15.20
C LEU A 20 48.97 -7.45 14.46
N GLN A 21 49.38 -8.73 14.56
CA GLN A 21 48.64 -9.82 13.94
C GLN A 21 47.22 -9.98 14.53
N SER A 22 47.09 -9.95 15.87
CA SER A 22 45.79 -9.96 16.57
C SER A 22 44.89 -8.79 16.17
N THR A 23 45.46 -7.58 16.09
CA THR A 23 44.71 -6.38 15.65
C THR A 23 44.23 -6.52 14.20
N ARG A 24 45.08 -7.03 13.32
CA ARG A 24 44.72 -7.28 11.90
C ARG A 24 43.60 -8.31 11.78
N ASP A 25 43.69 -9.41 12.55
CA ASP A 25 42.65 -10.48 12.51
C ASP A 25 41.33 -10.00 13.07
N SER A 26 41.35 -9.20 14.16
CA SER A 26 40.16 -8.54 14.70
C SER A 26 39.50 -7.60 13.68
N LYS A 27 40.32 -6.79 12.97
CA LYS A 27 39.85 -5.88 11.92
C LYS A 27 39.18 -6.64 10.76
N ARG A 28 39.82 -7.74 10.30
CA ARG A 28 39.30 -8.62 9.25
C ARG A 28 37.95 -9.24 9.66
N ALA A 29 37.84 -9.72 10.90
CA ALA A 29 36.60 -10.28 11.43
C ALA A 29 35.47 -9.23 11.48
N ALA A 30 35.79 -7.99 11.89
CA ALA A 30 34.82 -6.89 11.89
C ALA A 30 34.37 -6.51 10.47
N GLU A 31 35.30 -6.41 9.51
CA GLU A 31 34.97 -6.15 8.10
C GLU A 31 34.08 -7.25 7.51
N GLN A 32 34.39 -8.52 7.80
CA GLN A 32 33.58 -9.66 7.35
C GLN A 32 32.16 -9.62 7.96
N ALA A 33 32.03 -9.25 9.24
CA ALA A 33 30.73 -9.12 9.90
C ALA A 33 29.89 -8.01 9.23
N VAL A 34 30.48 -6.86 8.92
CA VAL A 34 29.81 -5.78 8.19
C VAL A 34 29.36 -6.23 6.79
N GLN A 35 30.21 -6.95 6.06
CA GLN A 35 29.85 -7.49 4.75
C GLN A 35 28.69 -8.47 4.82
N ASN A 36 28.70 -9.34 5.82
CA ASN A 36 27.60 -10.31 6.04
C ASN A 36 26.28 -9.60 6.38
N GLN A 37 26.31 -8.57 7.23
CA GLN A 37 25.13 -7.74 7.53
C GLN A 37 24.60 -7.03 6.29
N LYS A 38 25.49 -6.44 5.48
CA LYS A 38 25.11 -5.79 4.21
C LYS A 38 24.48 -6.78 3.23
N ALA A 39 25.03 -7.98 3.10
CA ALA A 39 24.47 -9.03 2.25
C ALA A 39 23.08 -9.47 2.70
N ALA A 40 22.88 -9.67 4.01
CA ALA A 40 21.60 -10.02 4.59
C ALA A 40 20.54 -8.92 4.36
N LEU A 41 20.92 -7.64 4.58
CA LEU A 41 20.03 -6.50 4.33
C LEU A 41 19.64 -6.39 2.85
N LEU A 42 20.58 -6.58 1.94
CA LEU A 42 20.33 -6.58 0.49
C LEU A 42 19.36 -7.71 0.10
N ALA A 43 19.55 -8.92 0.64
CA ALA A 43 18.66 -10.05 0.38
C ALA A 43 17.24 -9.77 0.88
N GLN A 44 17.10 -9.23 2.09
CA GLN A 44 15.80 -8.85 2.65
C GLN A 44 15.12 -7.74 1.82
N THR A 45 15.89 -6.72 1.40
CA THR A 45 15.37 -5.63 0.56
C THR A 45 14.88 -6.15 -0.80
N LYS A 46 15.64 -7.02 -1.46
CA LYS A 46 15.22 -7.67 -2.73
C LYS A 46 13.92 -8.46 -2.55
N LYS A 47 13.79 -9.22 -1.46
CA LYS A 47 12.57 -9.97 -1.15
C LYS A 47 11.37 -9.04 -0.94
N ASN A 48 11.55 -7.93 -0.22
CA ASN A 48 10.49 -6.94 -0.01
C ASN A 48 10.06 -6.29 -1.33
N ILE A 49 11.01 -5.90 -2.19
CA ILE A 49 10.71 -5.33 -3.51
C ILE A 49 9.94 -6.33 -4.39
N ALA A 50 10.34 -7.59 -4.41
CA ALA A 50 9.64 -8.63 -5.17
C ALA A 50 8.20 -8.80 -4.68
N ARG A 51 7.99 -8.82 -3.35
CA ARG A 51 6.65 -8.90 -2.74
C ARG A 51 5.78 -7.70 -3.14
N LEU A 52 6.32 -6.48 -3.06
CA LEU A 52 5.59 -5.27 -3.39
C LEU A 52 5.22 -5.22 -4.88
N ARG A 53 6.12 -5.66 -5.77
CA ARG A 53 5.82 -5.77 -7.21
C ARG A 53 4.72 -6.77 -7.49
N ALA A 54 4.74 -7.93 -6.84
CA ALA A 54 3.69 -8.94 -6.98
C ALA A 54 2.33 -8.40 -6.50
N MET A 55 2.28 -7.67 -5.39
CA MET A 55 1.05 -7.04 -4.89
C MET A 55 0.52 -5.97 -5.86
N ALA A 56 1.40 -5.16 -6.45
CA ALA A 56 0.99 -4.15 -7.42
C ALA A 56 0.43 -4.74 -8.73
N LEU A 57 1.02 -5.85 -9.18
CA LEU A 57 0.48 -6.58 -10.34
C LEU A 57 -0.88 -7.21 -10.02
N ALA A 58 -1.04 -7.78 -8.83
CA ALA A 58 -2.30 -8.34 -8.38
C ALA A 58 -3.40 -7.27 -8.29
N GLU A 59 -3.09 -6.06 -7.80
CA GLU A 59 -4.03 -4.92 -7.78
C GLU A 59 -4.49 -4.52 -9.17
N GLU A 60 -3.57 -4.47 -10.14
CA GLU A 60 -3.88 -4.13 -11.53
C GLU A 60 -4.77 -5.19 -12.18
N GLN A 61 -4.46 -6.47 -11.98
CA GLN A 61 -5.29 -7.60 -12.46
C GLN A 61 -6.68 -7.57 -11.83
N GLU A 62 -6.78 -7.26 -10.54
CA GLU A 62 -8.05 -7.17 -9.84
C GLU A 62 -8.86 -5.95 -10.30
N SER A 63 -8.22 -4.80 -10.54
CA SER A 63 -8.89 -3.63 -11.15
C SER A 63 -9.46 -3.96 -12.55
N ALA A 64 -8.71 -4.70 -13.36
CA ALA A 64 -9.18 -5.17 -14.67
C ALA A 64 -10.35 -6.17 -14.54
N ARG A 65 -10.28 -7.10 -13.58
CA ARG A 65 -11.35 -8.05 -13.29
C ARG A 65 -12.62 -7.37 -12.81
N ILE A 66 -12.51 -6.38 -11.94
CA ILE A 66 -13.64 -5.52 -11.51
C ILE A 66 -14.25 -4.84 -12.74
N ALA A 67 -13.42 -4.27 -13.62
CA ALA A 67 -13.90 -3.63 -14.84
C ALA A 67 -14.71 -4.60 -15.71
N GLU A 68 -14.25 -5.83 -15.88
CA GLU A 68 -14.94 -6.85 -16.68
C GLU A 68 -16.25 -7.31 -16.04
N LEU A 69 -16.26 -7.55 -14.74
CA LEU A 69 -17.48 -7.90 -13.99
C LEU A 69 -18.56 -6.83 -14.10
N LEU A 70 -18.16 -5.55 -14.08
CA LEU A 70 -19.09 -4.43 -14.18
C LEU A 70 -19.59 -4.18 -15.61
N LYS A 71 -18.88 -4.65 -16.65
CA LYS A 71 -19.38 -4.61 -18.04
C LYS A 71 -20.48 -5.65 -18.30
N GLY A 72 -20.42 -6.83 -17.65
CA GLY A 72 -21.36 -7.93 -17.84
C GLY A 72 -22.58 -7.91 -16.91
N GLY A 73 -22.53 -7.14 -15.83
CA GLY A 73 -23.61 -7.00 -14.85
C GLY A 73 -24.62 -5.96 -15.34
N GLY A 74 -25.79 -6.41 -15.78
CA GLY A 74 -26.93 -5.51 -16.02
C GLY A 74 -27.18 -4.67 -14.77
N SER A 75 -27.49 -3.39 -14.95
CA SER A 75 -27.84 -2.42 -13.91
C SER A 75 -28.80 -3.04 -12.87
N HIS A 76 -28.35 -3.26 -11.65
CA HIS A 76 -29.18 -3.84 -10.59
C HIS A 76 -29.90 -2.78 -9.77
N GLY A 77 -29.78 -1.52 -10.16
CA GLY A 77 -30.46 -0.37 -9.56
C GLY A 77 -31.48 0.23 -10.52
N SER A 78 -32.76 0.22 -10.16
CA SER A 78 -33.85 0.80 -10.96
C SER A 78 -33.94 2.32 -10.84
N GLY A 79 -32.86 3.06 -11.02
CA GLY A 79 -32.96 4.52 -10.97
C GLY A 79 -31.69 5.19 -11.46
N LYS A 80 -31.86 6.18 -12.32
CA LYS A 80 -30.77 7.10 -12.70
C LYS A 80 -30.23 7.77 -11.44
N TYR A 81 -28.92 7.69 -11.23
CA TYR A 81 -28.26 8.54 -10.23
C TYR A 81 -28.18 9.96 -10.81
N ALA A 82 -29.04 10.86 -10.30
CA ALA A 82 -29.18 12.23 -10.83
C ALA A 82 -28.49 13.30 -9.96
N GLY A 83 -27.61 12.88 -9.02
CA GLY A 83 -26.96 13.77 -8.04
C GLY A 83 -25.44 13.80 -8.13
N THR A 84 -24.83 14.73 -7.38
CA THR A 84 -23.41 14.67 -7.01
C THR A 84 -23.27 13.71 -5.82
N PHE A 85 -22.16 12.99 -5.76
CA PHE A 85 -21.85 12.12 -4.62
C PHE A 85 -21.48 12.95 -3.38
N ALA A 86 -21.92 12.49 -2.21
CA ALA A 86 -21.45 13.02 -0.95
C ALA A 86 -19.96 12.63 -0.72
N TRP A 87 -19.22 13.51 -0.05
CA TRP A 87 -17.83 13.24 0.30
C TRP A 87 -17.70 12.00 1.19
N PRO A 88 -16.86 10.98 0.82
CA PRO A 88 -16.91 9.66 1.45
C PRO A 88 -16.26 9.59 2.84
N VAL A 89 -15.51 10.63 3.25
CA VAL A 89 -14.85 10.72 4.58
C VAL A 89 -15.21 12.05 5.23
N PRO A 90 -16.34 12.14 5.94
CA PRO A 90 -16.79 13.40 6.56
C PRO A 90 -15.71 14.01 7.47
N GLY A 91 -15.46 15.31 7.27
CA GLY A 91 -14.47 16.07 8.04
C GLY A 91 -13.00 15.94 7.56
N HIS A 92 -12.74 15.12 6.55
CA HIS A 92 -11.38 14.93 5.99
C HIS A 92 -11.40 15.14 4.48
N THR A 93 -11.01 16.32 4.01
CA THR A 93 -11.11 16.74 2.60
C THR A 93 -9.77 16.78 1.85
N HIS A 94 -8.65 16.49 2.54
CA HIS A 94 -7.33 16.54 1.93
C HIS A 94 -7.08 15.34 1.01
N VAL A 95 -6.97 15.61 -0.30
CA VAL A 95 -6.59 14.63 -1.32
C VAL A 95 -5.07 14.55 -1.37
N SER A 96 -4.49 13.48 -0.83
CA SER A 96 -3.04 13.25 -0.81
C SER A 96 -2.49 12.72 -2.13
N SER A 97 -3.34 12.11 -2.96
CA SER A 97 -2.95 11.63 -4.28
C SER A 97 -4.11 11.71 -5.27
N PRO A 98 -3.93 12.44 -6.39
CA PRO A 98 -4.99 12.62 -7.38
C PRO A 98 -5.11 11.39 -8.30
N PHE A 99 -6.25 11.34 -9.00
CA PHE A 99 -6.51 10.44 -10.12
C PHE A 99 -5.57 10.71 -11.29
N GLY A 100 -5.14 9.67 -12.00
CA GLY A 100 -4.37 9.78 -13.24
C GLY A 100 -2.97 9.19 -13.17
N MET A 101 -2.18 9.42 -14.21
CA MET A 101 -0.81 8.90 -14.30
C MET A 101 0.11 9.58 -13.29
N ARG A 102 0.64 8.81 -12.34
CA ARG A 102 1.57 9.31 -11.31
C ARG A 102 2.75 8.37 -11.08
N MET A 103 3.78 8.87 -10.43
CA MET A 103 4.83 8.01 -9.88
C MET A 103 4.26 7.21 -8.69
N HIS A 104 4.28 5.89 -8.79
CA HIS A 104 3.78 5.03 -7.72
C HIS A 104 4.70 5.15 -6.49
N PRO A 105 4.18 5.46 -5.28
CA PRO A 105 5.01 5.82 -4.12
C PRO A 105 5.91 4.69 -3.62
N ILE A 106 5.51 3.43 -3.85
CA ILE A 106 6.27 2.25 -3.40
C ILE A 106 7.13 1.68 -4.52
N LEU A 107 6.63 1.64 -5.76
CA LEU A 107 7.29 0.96 -6.88
C LEU A 107 8.24 1.87 -7.65
N HIS A 108 8.11 3.20 -7.49
CA HIS A 108 8.87 4.22 -8.24
C HIS A 108 8.79 4.04 -9.77
N VAL A 109 7.62 3.61 -10.26
CA VAL A 109 7.28 3.52 -11.69
C VAL A 109 6.05 4.37 -11.98
N ARG A 110 5.91 4.86 -13.22
CA ARG A 110 4.69 5.55 -13.64
C ARG A 110 3.56 4.55 -13.75
N LYS A 111 2.48 4.79 -13.00
CA LYS A 111 1.28 3.94 -12.96
C LYS A 111 0.02 4.80 -12.95
N MET A 112 -1.04 4.29 -13.59
CA MET A 112 -2.37 4.88 -13.50
C MET A 112 -2.91 4.71 -12.08
N HIS A 113 -3.33 5.81 -11.46
CA HIS A 113 -4.09 5.84 -10.22
C HIS A 113 -5.58 5.90 -10.56
N THR A 114 -6.31 4.83 -10.25
CA THR A 114 -7.70 4.62 -10.67
C THR A 114 -8.73 5.36 -9.82
N GLY A 115 -8.27 6.05 -8.76
CA GLY A 115 -9.10 6.82 -7.85
C GLY A 115 -8.39 8.05 -7.30
N ILE A 116 -8.84 8.52 -6.16
CA ILE A 116 -8.17 9.52 -5.33
C ILE A 116 -7.86 8.92 -3.96
N ASP A 117 -6.74 9.33 -3.36
CA ASP A 117 -6.42 8.97 -1.98
C ASP A 117 -6.77 10.14 -1.06
N ILE A 118 -7.67 9.90 -0.10
CA ILE A 118 -8.13 10.89 0.88
C ILE A 118 -7.46 10.58 2.22
N SER A 119 -6.58 11.47 2.68
CA SER A 119 -5.90 11.33 3.97
C SER A 119 -6.90 11.46 5.12
N ALA A 120 -6.91 10.44 5.99
CA ALA A 120 -7.71 10.46 7.22
C ALA A 120 -7.09 9.51 8.27
N PRO A 121 -7.25 9.77 9.56
CA PRO A 121 -6.73 8.89 10.60
C PRO A 121 -7.40 7.51 10.56
N SER A 122 -6.66 6.47 10.97
CA SER A 122 -7.21 5.13 11.10
C SER A 122 -8.39 5.13 12.08
N GLY A 123 -9.54 4.60 11.62
CA GLY A 123 -10.79 4.61 12.36
C GLY A 123 -11.71 5.79 12.03
N ALA A 124 -11.32 6.73 11.18
CA ALA A 124 -12.23 7.73 10.65
C ALA A 124 -13.40 7.06 9.92
N ARG A 125 -14.60 7.63 10.04
CA ARG A 125 -15.83 7.08 9.49
C ARG A 125 -15.84 7.16 7.96
N LEU A 126 -16.14 6.04 7.29
CA LEU A 126 -16.43 5.98 5.85
C LEU A 126 -17.93 5.91 5.63
N VAL A 127 -18.42 6.74 4.72
CA VAL A 127 -19.84 6.77 4.37
C VAL A 127 -20.05 6.44 2.89
N ALA A 128 -21.19 5.85 2.56
CA ALA A 128 -21.63 5.67 1.18
C ALA A 128 -21.79 7.04 0.52
N ALA A 129 -21.09 7.28 -0.57
CA ALA A 129 -21.12 8.55 -1.30
C ALA A 129 -22.49 8.80 -1.96
N GLY A 130 -23.26 7.76 -2.22
CA GLY A 130 -24.61 7.82 -2.71
C GLY A 130 -25.44 6.63 -2.24
N LYS A 131 -26.77 6.71 -2.39
CA LYS A 131 -27.65 5.56 -2.18
C LYS A 131 -27.29 4.45 -3.19
N GLY A 132 -27.38 3.19 -2.78
CA GLY A 132 -27.10 2.09 -3.69
C GLY A 132 -27.14 0.73 -3.02
N ARG A 133 -26.68 -0.28 -3.75
CA ARG A 133 -26.59 -1.68 -3.29
C ARG A 133 -25.12 -2.12 -3.22
N VAL A 134 -24.71 -2.73 -2.13
CA VAL A 134 -23.36 -3.27 -1.95
C VAL A 134 -23.16 -4.47 -2.88
N LEU A 135 -22.26 -4.33 -3.86
CA LEU A 135 -21.87 -5.40 -4.77
C LEU A 135 -20.82 -6.33 -4.18
N PHE A 136 -19.92 -5.75 -3.36
CA PHE A 136 -18.83 -6.47 -2.72
C PHE A 136 -18.48 -5.85 -1.36
N ALA A 137 -18.18 -6.69 -0.40
CA ALA A 137 -17.68 -6.30 0.92
C ALA A 137 -16.76 -7.42 1.44
N GLY A 138 -15.45 -7.19 1.52
CA GLY A 138 -14.47 -8.20 1.92
C GLY A 138 -13.04 -7.80 1.61
N TYR A 139 -12.09 -8.72 1.84
CA TYR A 139 -10.69 -8.50 1.51
C TYR A 139 -10.44 -8.76 0.01
N ASN A 140 -9.74 -7.85 -0.66
CA ASN A 140 -9.47 -7.91 -2.10
C ASN A 140 -8.03 -7.48 -2.43
N GLY A 141 -7.09 -8.40 -2.27
CA GLY A 141 -5.69 -8.25 -2.71
C GLY A 141 -5.04 -6.91 -2.31
N GLY A 142 -4.56 -6.18 -3.30
CA GLY A 142 -3.93 -4.87 -3.12
C GLY A 142 -4.87 -3.79 -2.55
N TYR A 143 -6.16 -3.86 -2.83
CA TYR A 143 -7.18 -2.97 -2.23
C TYR A 143 -7.39 -3.19 -0.73
N GLY A 144 -6.94 -4.32 -0.18
CA GLY A 144 -7.17 -4.67 1.21
C GLY A 144 -8.65 -4.91 1.51
N ASN A 145 -9.14 -4.47 2.66
CA ASN A 145 -10.57 -4.47 2.96
C ASN A 145 -11.27 -3.47 2.04
N PHE A 146 -12.22 -3.97 1.26
CA PHE A 146 -12.75 -3.31 0.09
C PHE A 146 -14.28 -3.41 0.04
N THR A 147 -14.93 -2.31 -0.31
CA THR A 147 -16.39 -2.25 -0.53
C THR A 147 -16.66 -1.65 -1.90
N MET A 148 -17.62 -2.23 -2.64
CA MET A 148 -18.17 -1.66 -3.87
C MET A 148 -19.68 -1.42 -3.70
N ILE A 149 -20.17 -0.27 -4.18
CA ILE A 149 -21.58 0.10 -4.15
C ILE A 149 -22.02 0.46 -5.56
N ASP A 150 -23.08 -0.20 -6.04
CA ASP A 150 -23.77 0.08 -7.29
C ASP A 150 -24.86 1.13 -7.05
N HIS A 151 -24.83 2.19 -7.82
CA HIS A 151 -25.78 3.30 -7.78
C HIS A 151 -26.81 3.28 -8.93
N GLY A 152 -26.69 2.29 -9.82
CA GLY A 152 -27.47 2.17 -11.06
C GLY A 152 -26.74 2.74 -12.27
N ASP A 153 -27.26 2.48 -13.46
CA ASP A 153 -26.77 2.97 -14.76
C ASP A 153 -25.26 2.72 -15.00
N GLY A 154 -24.71 1.62 -14.42
CA GLY A 154 -23.30 1.27 -14.50
C GLY A 154 -22.38 2.15 -13.64
N LEU A 155 -22.94 2.97 -12.76
CA LEU A 155 -22.20 3.85 -11.86
C LEU A 155 -21.91 3.14 -10.55
N VAL A 156 -20.62 2.95 -10.23
CA VAL A 156 -20.14 2.22 -9.05
C VAL A 156 -19.12 3.07 -8.30
N THR A 157 -19.20 3.09 -6.97
CA THR A 157 -18.16 3.64 -6.10
C THR A 157 -17.41 2.52 -5.38
N CYS A 158 -16.10 2.72 -5.20
CA CYS A 158 -15.20 1.77 -4.56
C CYS A 158 -14.48 2.42 -3.38
N TYR A 159 -14.35 1.68 -2.29
CA TYR A 159 -13.78 2.12 -1.02
C TYR A 159 -12.74 1.10 -0.57
N ALA A 160 -11.45 1.43 -0.61
CA ALA A 160 -10.36 0.52 -0.29
C ALA A 160 -9.60 0.88 0.99
N HIS A 161 -8.67 0.02 1.37
CA HIS A 161 -7.76 0.13 2.52
C HIS A 161 -8.46 0.25 3.89
N GLN A 162 -9.72 -0.19 3.99
CA GLN A 162 -10.52 -0.06 5.20
C GLN A 162 -9.89 -0.85 6.38
N LYS A 163 -10.00 -0.30 7.59
CA LYS A 163 -9.70 -1.01 8.84
C LYS A 163 -10.76 -2.06 9.14
N LYS A 164 -12.03 -1.68 8.93
CA LYS A 164 -13.20 -2.52 9.20
C LYS A 164 -14.33 -2.18 8.24
N ILE A 165 -14.94 -3.20 7.69
CA ILE A 165 -16.18 -3.12 6.90
C ILE A 165 -17.34 -3.45 7.84
N ILE A 166 -18.47 -2.73 7.75
CA ILE A 166 -19.66 -2.96 8.59
C ILE A 166 -20.93 -3.23 7.76
N VAL A 167 -20.77 -3.36 6.44
CA VAL A 167 -21.86 -3.74 5.52
C VAL A 167 -21.55 -5.09 4.88
N ILE A 168 -22.56 -5.72 4.30
CA ILE A 168 -22.45 -7.02 3.63
C ILE A 168 -22.92 -6.92 2.17
N LYS A 169 -22.41 -7.82 1.32
CA LYS A 169 -22.87 -7.95 -0.08
C LYS A 169 -24.40 -8.11 -0.15
N GLY A 170 -25.02 -7.35 -1.04
CA GLY A 170 -26.47 -7.33 -1.28
C GLY A 170 -27.23 -6.34 -0.41
N GLN A 171 -26.62 -5.74 0.61
CA GLN A 171 -27.23 -4.74 1.47
C GLN A 171 -27.50 -3.45 0.68
N ASN A 172 -28.69 -2.86 0.87
CA ASN A 172 -28.97 -1.50 0.42
C ASN A 172 -28.45 -0.50 1.44
N VAL A 173 -27.84 0.58 0.96
CA VAL A 173 -27.31 1.67 1.77
C VAL A 173 -27.87 3.00 1.30
N ALA A 174 -28.12 3.91 2.24
CA ALA A 174 -28.45 5.29 1.96
C ALA A 174 -27.16 6.13 1.77
N GLU A 175 -27.26 7.24 1.06
CA GLU A 175 -26.22 8.27 1.04
C GLU A 175 -25.89 8.73 2.47
N GLY A 176 -24.60 8.91 2.78
CA GLY A 176 -24.15 9.27 4.13
C GLY A 176 -24.21 8.15 5.17
N GLN A 177 -24.74 6.98 4.82
CA GLN A 177 -24.74 5.82 5.72
C GLN A 177 -23.31 5.33 5.95
N THR A 178 -22.93 5.07 7.21
CA THR A 178 -21.62 4.50 7.54
C THR A 178 -21.51 3.07 6.99
N ILE A 179 -20.42 2.82 6.22
CA ILE A 179 -20.15 1.53 5.59
C ILE A 179 -18.89 0.86 6.12
N GLY A 180 -18.03 1.61 6.82
CA GLY A 180 -16.77 1.11 7.37
C GLY A 180 -15.95 2.23 8.00
N TYR A 181 -14.67 1.95 8.17
CA TYR A 181 -13.72 2.85 8.81
C TYR A 181 -12.38 2.85 8.04
N VAL A 182 -11.75 4.02 7.92
CA VAL A 182 -10.44 4.21 7.31
C VAL A 182 -9.39 3.33 7.98
N GLY A 183 -8.51 2.75 7.18
CA GLY A 183 -7.39 1.93 7.63
C GLY A 183 -6.17 2.08 6.73
N SER A 184 -5.36 1.02 6.72
CA SER A 184 -4.15 0.89 5.88
C SER A 184 -3.94 -0.58 5.52
N THR A 185 -5.01 -1.30 5.16
CA THR A 185 -4.95 -2.71 4.75
C THR A 185 -4.58 -2.83 3.26
N GLY A 186 -4.05 -3.98 2.86
CA GLY A 186 -3.59 -4.17 1.48
C GLY A 186 -2.30 -3.41 1.16
N MET A 187 -2.19 -2.84 -0.06
CA MET A 187 -1.02 -2.11 -0.53
C MET A 187 -1.15 -0.62 -0.21
N SER A 188 -0.89 -0.25 1.02
CA SER A 188 -1.01 1.10 1.56
C SER A 188 0.26 1.51 2.31
N THR A 189 0.65 2.78 2.21
CA THR A 189 1.80 3.35 2.92
C THR A 189 1.42 3.99 4.26
N GLY A 190 0.14 4.13 4.54
CA GLY A 190 -0.39 4.74 5.76
C GLY A 190 -1.90 4.90 5.70
N PRO A 191 -2.55 5.34 6.79
CA PRO A 191 -4.00 5.46 6.84
C PRO A 191 -4.55 6.47 5.83
N HIS A 192 -5.41 6.00 4.92
CA HIS A 192 -6.15 6.79 3.94
C HIS A 192 -7.34 5.99 3.39
N LEU A 193 -8.27 6.65 2.74
CA LEU A 193 -9.25 6.04 1.84
C LEU A 193 -8.75 6.15 0.41
N HIS A 194 -8.60 5.04 -0.29
CA HIS A 194 -8.57 5.04 -1.75
C HIS A 194 -10.01 4.95 -2.25
N PHE A 195 -10.46 5.99 -2.95
CA PHE A 195 -11.82 6.15 -3.44
C PHE A 195 -11.88 6.19 -4.96
N GLU A 196 -12.70 5.32 -5.57
CA GLU A 196 -12.90 5.30 -7.02
C GLU A 196 -14.36 5.56 -7.38
N VAL A 197 -14.55 6.17 -8.55
CA VAL A 197 -15.82 6.19 -9.29
C VAL A 197 -15.59 5.46 -10.60
N ARG A 198 -16.45 4.50 -10.91
CA ARG A 198 -16.40 3.72 -12.16
C ARG A 198 -17.71 3.88 -12.92
N VAL A 199 -17.60 4.10 -14.23
CA VAL A 199 -18.73 4.12 -15.17
C VAL A 199 -18.57 2.96 -16.14
N ASN A 200 -19.49 2.01 -16.14
CA ASN A 200 -19.42 0.78 -16.93
C ASN A 200 -18.05 0.06 -16.77
N GLY A 201 -17.58 -0.02 -15.52
CA GLY A 201 -16.30 -0.63 -15.16
C GLY A 201 -15.07 0.25 -15.38
N THR A 202 -15.17 1.34 -16.14
CA THR A 202 -14.05 2.25 -16.43
C THR A 202 -13.88 3.26 -15.31
N PRO A 203 -12.69 3.35 -14.67
CA PRO A 203 -12.38 4.37 -13.68
C PRO A 203 -12.50 5.79 -14.25
N LYS A 204 -13.10 6.68 -13.51
CA LYS A 204 -13.24 8.12 -13.82
C LYS A 204 -12.67 8.94 -12.67
N ASN A 205 -12.27 10.18 -12.95
CA ASN A 205 -11.81 11.08 -11.89
C ASN A 205 -12.94 11.34 -10.88
N PRO A 206 -12.80 10.87 -9.61
CA PRO A 206 -13.85 11.02 -8.62
C PRO A 206 -14.24 12.46 -8.32
N LEU A 207 -13.31 13.41 -8.45
CA LEU A 207 -13.58 14.85 -8.22
C LEU A 207 -14.60 15.46 -9.19
N ASN A 208 -14.91 14.77 -10.30
CA ASN A 208 -15.96 15.21 -11.23
C ASN A 208 -17.36 14.76 -10.80
N TYR A 209 -17.45 13.98 -9.71
CA TYR A 209 -18.70 13.37 -9.21
C TYR A 209 -19.03 13.76 -7.76
N LEU A 210 -18.04 14.32 -7.04
CA LEU A 210 -18.12 14.79 -5.64
C LEU A 210 -18.57 16.25 -5.53
#